data_e2dd15f7301aac2e71f0ff79b90b30a0
#
_entry.id   e2dd15f7301aac2e71f0ff79b90b30a0
#
_cell.length_a   1.000
_cell.length_b   1.000
_cell.length_c   1.000
_cell.angle_alpha   90.00
_cell.angle_beta   90.00
_cell.angle_gamma   90.00
#
_symmetry.space_group_name_H-M   'P 1'
#
loop_
_entity.id
_entity.type
_entity.pdbx_description
1 polymer ?
#
loop_
_entity_poly.entity_id
_entity_poly.type
_entity_poly.pdbx_seq_one_letter_code
_entity_poly.pdbx_strand_id
1 'polypeptide(L)'
;MKNWFLLLAMVFAFAACTPRLEEKVAETYPDGKTQKTQFFDKKGTCVKEVEYYETGQVKMEGGMKGDKRDGEWKAYFPDGRVQSIGTFVNGLRTGKATVWQSNGNLLQEGYYKEGRHIGHWKWYDEQGNLLREVDYPE
;
A
#
# COMPACT_ATOMS: atom_id res chain seq x y z
N MET A 1 17.08 34.45 51.28
CA MET A 1 17.42 34.60 49.86
C MET A 1 17.34 33.20 49.23
N LYS A 2 16.24 32.93 48.52
CA LYS A 2 16.04 31.61 47.86
C LYS A 2 16.32 31.79 46.39
N ASN A 3 17.42 31.19 45.91
CA ASN A 3 17.77 31.16 44.49
C ASN A 3 16.92 30.10 43.79
N TRP A 4 16.03 30.54 42.91
CA TRP A 4 15.25 29.69 42.03
C TRP A 4 16.01 29.53 40.70
N PHE A 5 16.67 28.40 40.54
CA PHE A 5 17.23 28.01 39.24
C PHE A 5 16.11 27.54 38.32
N LEU A 6 15.75 28.37 37.35
CA LEU A 6 14.90 28.00 36.22
C LEU A 6 15.73 27.11 35.27
N LEU A 7 15.50 25.81 35.32
CA LEU A 7 15.97 24.86 34.33
C LEU A 7 15.13 25.03 33.05
N LEU A 8 15.69 25.74 32.08
CA LEU A 8 15.13 25.86 30.71
C LEU A 8 15.36 24.54 29.99
N ALA A 9 14.34 23.66 29.93
CA ALA A 9 14.37 22.47 29.14
C ALA A 9 14.28 22.85 27.66
N MET A 10 15.42 22.82 26.95
CA MET A 10 15.47 22.90 25.49
C MET A 10 14.85 21.63 24.91
N VAL A 11 13.60 21.74 24.47
CA VAL A 11 12.95 20.72 23.63
C VAL A 11 13.56 20.84 22.24
N PHE A 12 14.52 19.98 21.92
CA PHE A 12 14.97 19.77 20.55
C PHE A 12 13.84 19.06 19.77
N ALA A 13 13.02 19.85 19.09
CA ALA A 13 12.13 19.31 18.07
C ALA A 13 13.00 18.80 16.90
N PHE A 14 13.26 17.50 16.86
CA PHE A 14 13.74 16.85 15.63
C PHE A 14 12.61 16.93 14.60
N ALA A 15 12.64 17.97 13.77
CA ALA A 15 11.90 18.01 12.55
C ALA A 15 12.48 16.88 11.66
N ALA A 16 11.83 15.73 11.66
CA ALA A 16 12.09 14.67 10.68
C ALA A 16 11.84 15.28 9.30
N CYS A 17 12.91 15.60 8.59
CA CYS A 17 12.86 16.10 7.21
C CYS A 17 12.42 14.91 6.34
N THR A 18 11.10 14.67 6.26
CA THR A 18 10.55 13.77 5.24
C THR A 18 10.89 14.38 3.88
N PRO A 19 11.60 13.66 3.00
CA PRO A 19 11.93 14.21 1.69
C PRO A 19 10.64 14.54 0.96
N ARG A 20 10.50 15.81 0.56
CA ARG A 20 9.34 16.27 -0.20
C ARG A 20 9.39 15.63 -1.58
N LEU A 21 8.42 14.75 -1.85
CA LEU A 21 8.23 14.14 -3.16
C LEU A 21 7.55 15.14 -4.10
N GLU A 22 7.90 15.10 -5.39
CA GLU A 22 7.20 15.82 -6.44
C GLU A 22 5.98 15.00 -6.87
N GLU A 23 4.79 15.59 -6.78
CA GLU A 23 3.54 14.97 -7.17
C GLU A 23 3.17 15.35 -8.61
N LYS A 24 2.79 14.36 -9.44
CA LYS A 24 2.30 14.54 -10.81
C LYS A 24 1.05 13.73 -11.06
N VAL A 25 0.03 14.37 -11.61
CA VAL A 25 -1.15 13.67 -12.14
C VAL A 25 -0.72 12.96 -13.43
N ALA A 26 -0.79 11.63 -13.42
CA ALA A 26 -0.40 10.79 -14.54
C ALA A 26 -1.59 10.44 -15.45
N GLU A 27 -2.78 10.28 -14.89
CA GLU A 27 -4.00 9.95 -15.63
C GLU A 27 -5.20 10.69 -15.03
N THR A 28 -6.18 11.02 -15.88
CA THR A 28 -7.46 11.63 -15.50
C THR A 28 -8.62 10.84 -16.09
N TYR A 29 -9.76 10.85 -15.41
CA TYR A 29 -11.03 10.38 -15.93
C TYR A 29 -11.57 11.34 -17.02
N PRO A 30 -12.53 10.91 -17.85
CA PRO A 30 -13.10 11.78 -18.88
C PRO A 30 -13.73 13.09 -18.36
N ASP A 31 -14.17 13.11 -17.09
CA ASP A 31 -14.71 14.29 -16.41
C ASP A 31 -13.63 15.22 -15.84
N GLY A 32 -12.34 14.90 -16.06
CA GLY A 32 -11.17 15.67 -15.62
C GLY A 32 -10.70 15.40 -14.20
N LYS A 33 -11.39 14.53 -13.44
CA LYS A 33 -10.93 14.13 -12.12
C LYS A 33 -9.66 13.28 -12.19
N THR A 34 -8.82 13.39 -11.18
CA THR A 34 -7.60 12.58 -11.09
C THR A 34 -7.94 11.10 -10.98
N GLN A 35 -7.38 10.30 -11.88
CA GLN A 35 -7.46 8.83 -11.85
C GLN A 35 -6.20 8.23 -11.26
N LYS A 36 -5.02 8.84 -11.55
CA LYS A 36 -3.72 8.36 -11.07
C LYS A 36 -2.78 9.50 -10.78
N THR A 37 -2.08 9.41 -9.65
CA THR A 37 -1.00 10.29 -9.24
C THR A 37 0.28 9.51 -9.05
N GLN A 38 1.39 10.03 -9.53
CA GLN A 38 2.74 9.51 -9.31
C GLN A 38 3.57 10.49 -8.49
N PHE A 39 4.43 9.93 -7.64
CA PHE A 39 5.28 10.68 -6.73
C PHE A 39 6.74 10.37 -7.05
N PHE A 40 7.52 11.43 -7.24
CA PHE A 40 8.91 11.34 -7.67
C PHE A 40 9.86 11.85 -6.59
N ASP A 41 10.99 11.17 -6.46
CA ASP A 41 12.08 11.62 -5.60
C ASP A 41 12.86 12.77 -6.26
N LYS A 42 13.86 13.30 -5.55
CA LYS A 42 14.72 14.39 -6.04
C LYS A 42 15.55 14.01 -7.27
N LYS A 43 15.67 12.74 -7.60
CA LYS A 43 16.38 12.23 -8.79
C LYS A 43 15.44 12.06 -9.99
N GLY A 44 14.14 12.33 -9.82
CA GLY A 44 13.12 12.12 -10.83
C GLY A 44 12.70 10.67 -11.00
N THR A 45 12.96 9.80 -10.00
CA THR A 45 12.53 8.41 -10.02
C THR A 45 11.13 8.32 -9.38
N CYS A 46 10.19 7.65 -10.04
CA CYS A 46 8.88 7.34 -9.44
C CYS A 46 9.07 6.37 -8.29
N VAL A 47 8.65 6.77 -7.09
CA VAL A 47 8.81 5.99 -5.84
C VAL A 47 7.48 5.59 -5.20
N LYS A 48 6.37 6.20 -5.64
CA LYS A 48 5.01 5.85 -5.18
C LYS A 48 4.00 6.15 -6.28
N GLU A 49 2.94 5.35 -6.32
CA GLU A 49 1.78 5.56 -7.20
C GLU A 49 0.49 5.42 -6.37
N VAL A 50 -0.50 6.24 -6.68
CA VAL A 50 -1.84 6.22 -6.10
C VAL A 50 -2.87 6.26 -7.22
N GLU A 51 -3.77 5.29 -7.25
CA GLU A 51 -4.95 5.29 -8.13
C GLU A 51 -6.20 5.64 -7.32
N TYR A 52 -7.12 6.34 -7.94
CA TYR A 52 -8.37 6.80 -7.33
C TYR A 52 -9.58 6.24 -8.04
N TYR A 53 -10.69 6.09 -7.33
CA TYR A 53 -12.02 5.95 -7.92
C TYR A 53 -12.51 7.29 -8.47
N GLU A 54 -13.50 7.28 -9.36
CA GLU A 54 -14.16 8.52 -9.86
C GLU A 54 -14.73 9.38 -8.73
N THR A 55 -15.00 8.79 -7.57
CA THR A 55 -15.43 9.49 -6.35
C THR A 55 -14.30 10.26 -5.66
N GLY A 56 -13.04 10.09 -6.09
CA GLY A 56 -11.84 10.69 -5.50
C GLY A 56 -11.24 9.91 -4.33
N GLN A 57 -11.87 8.81 -3.91
CA GLN A 57 -11.31 7.95 -2.87
C GLN A 57 -10.18 7.09 -3.44
N VAL A 58 -9.18 6.79 -2.60
CA VAL A 58 -8.06 5.93 -2.99
C VAL A 58 -8.60 4.54 -3.34
N LYS A 59 -8.26 4.07 -4.54
CA LYS A 59 -8.57 2.73 -5.04
C LYS A 59 -7.41 1.77 -4.78
N MET A 60 -6.19 2.26 -4.99
CA MET A 60 -4.98 1.45 -4.86
C MET A 60 -3.77 2.35 -4.64
N GLU A 61 -2.81 1.93 -3.84
CA GLU A 61 -1.54 2.64 -3.68
C GLU A 61 -0.40 1.70 -3.34
N GLY A 62 0.81 2.11 -3.63
CA GLY A 62 2.00 1.35 -3.26
C GLY A 62 3.30 1.96 -3.75
N GLY A 63 4.39 1.32 -3.36
CA GLY A 63 5.74 1.69 -3.73
C GLY A 63 6.04 1.41 -5.21
N MET A 64 6.88 2.27 -5.78
CA MET A 64 7.37 2.15 -7.15
C MET A 64 8.91 2.22 -7.18
N LYS A 65 9.49 1.56 -8.16
CA LYS A 65 10.91 1.69 -8.53
C LYS A 65 10.97 1.94 -10.03
N GLY A 66 10.88 3.24 -10.38
CA GLY A 66 10.68 3.66 -11.76
C GLY A 66 9.30 3.24 -12.28
N ASP A 67 9.25 2.40 -13.29
CA ASP A 67 8.05 1.88 -13.96
C ASP A 67 7.48 0.59 -13.34
N LYS A 68 8.15 0.05 -12.29
CA LYS A 68 7.78 -1.23 -11.68
C LYS A 68 7.26 -1.05 -10.27
N ARG A 69 6.23 -1.82 -9.90
CA ARG A 69 5.78 -1.94 -8.52
C ARG A 69 6.90 -2.54 -7.66
N ASP A 70 7.18 -1.90 -6.52
CA ASP A 70 8.22 -2.33 -5.58
C ASP A 70 7.82 -1.94 -4.16
N GLY A 71 7.79 -2.91 -3.26
CA GLY A 71 7.28 -2.72 -1.90
C GLY A 71 5.82 -3.13 -1.72
N GLU A 72 5.23 -2.70 -0.61
CA GLU A 72 3.85 -2.99 -0.26
C GLU A 72 2.86 -2.23 -1.17
N TRP A 73 1.82 -2.94 -1.59
CA TRP A 73 0.67 -2.42 -2.32
C TRP A 73 -0.62 -2.77 -1.61
N LYS A 74 -1.47 -1.77 -1.47
CA LYS A 74 -2.81 -1.89 -0.89
C LYS A 74 -3.86 -1.51 -1.92
N ALA A 75 -4.93 -2.29 -1.99
CA ALA A 75 -6.16 -1.90 -2.66
C ALA A 75 -7.27 -1.71 -1.62
N TYR A 76 -8.21 -0.85 -1.95
CA TYR A 76 -9.31 -0.47 -1.07
C TYR A 76 -10.64 -0.64 -1.77
N PHE A 77 -11.68 -0.94 -1.01
CA PHE A 77 -13.06 -0.83 -1.47
C PHE A 77 -13.46 0.65 -1.59
N PRO A 78 -14.55 0.97 -2.34
CA PRO A 78 -15.04 2.35 -2.46
C PRO A 78 -15.41 3.02 -1.12
N ASP A 79 -15.65 2.25 -0.07
CA ASP A 79 -15.91 2.73 1.28
C ASP A 79 -14.63 2.98 2.12
N GLY A 80 -13.44 2.78 1.51
CA GLY A 80 -12.14 3.01 2.14
C GLY A 80 -11.59 1.83 2.94
N ARG A 81 -12.34 0.74 3.11
CA ARG A 81 -11.82 -0.47 3.77
C ARG A 81 -10.80 -1.17 2.88
N VAL A 82 -9.79 -1.77 3.50
CA VAL A 82 -8.75 -2.53 2.78
C VAL A 82 -9.38 -3.74 2.10
N GLN A 83 -9.15 -3.86 0.79
CA GLN A 83 -9.54 -5.01 -0.03
C GLN A 83 -8.42 -6.02 -0.17
N SER A 84 -7.17 -5.56 -0.35
CA SER A 84 -6.03 -6.46 -0.46
C SER A 84 -4.73 -5.81 -0.01
N ILE A 85 -3.82 -6.64 0.45
CA ILE A 85 -2.43 -6.28 0.73
C ILE A 85 -1.54 -7.32 0.06
N GLY A 86 -0.48 -6.85 -0.60
CA GLY A 86 0.54 -7.71 -1.19
C GLY A 86 1.85 -6.96 -1.38
N THR A 87 2.92 -7.68 -1.57
CA THR A 87 4.26 -7.12 -1.77
C THR A 87 4.75 -7.43 -3.17
N PHE A 88 5.51 -6.50 -3.75
CA PHE A 88 6.15 -6.62 -5.05
C PHE A 88 7.65 -6.36 -4.94
N VAL A 89 8.42 -7.04 -5.73
CA VAL A 89 9.84 -6.76 -5.97
C VAL A 89 10.07 -6.74 -7.48
N ASN A 90 10.54 -5.61 -8.01
CA ASN A 90 10.77 -5.40 -9.44
C ASN A 90 9.55 -5.79 -10.33
N GLY A 91 8.33 -5.50 -9.88
CA GLY A 91 7.08 -5.78 -10.59
C GLY A 91 6.49 -7.17 -10.36
N LEU A 92 7.18 -8.07 -9.68
CA LEU A 92 6.72 -9.43 -9.40
C LEU A 92 6.18 -9.56 -7.97
N ARG A 93 5.02 -10.21 -7.82
CA ARG A 93 4.46 -10.50 -6.50
C ARG A 93 5.41 -11.38 -5.70
N THR A 94 5.62 -11.04 -4.42
CA THR A 94 6.45 -11.79 -3.48
C THR A 94 5.88 -11.73 -2.07
N GLY A 95 6.24 -12.69 -1.22
CA GLY A 95 5.81 -12.73 0.17
C GLY A 95 4.31 -12.93 0.34
N LYS A 96 3.80 -12.61 1.53
CA LYS A 96 2.40 -12.81 1.88
C LYS A 96 1.47 -11.93 1.04
N ALA A 97 0.34 -12.50 0.63
CA ALA A 97 -0.77 -11.79 0.03
C ALA A 97 -2.07 -12.14 0.78
N THR A 98 -2.87 -11.12 1.03
CA THR A 98 -4.16 -11.26 1.72
C THR A 98 -5.21 -10.45 0.99
N VAL A 99 -6.38 -11.04 0.76
CA VAL A 99 -7.53 -10.40 0.11
C VAL A 99 -8.76 -10.59 0.98
N TRP A 100 -9.53 -9.53 1.17
CA TRP A 100 -10.79 -9.52 1.92
C TRP A 100 -11.98 -9.32 0.99
N GLN A 101 -13.12 -9.77 1.44
CA GLN A 101 -14.43 -9.55 0.85
C GLN A 101 -15.02 -8.21 1.33
N SER A 102 -16.02 -7.71 0.62
CA SER A 102 -16.69 -6.45 0.99
C SER A 102 -17.43 -6.50 2.33
N ASN A 103 -17.75 -7.70 2.84
CA ASN A 103 -18.33 -7.91 4.17
C ASN A 103 -17.26 -7.90 5.30
N GLY A 104 -15.95 -7.83 4.96
CA GLY A 104 -14.82 -7.83 5.90
C GLY A 104 -14.21 -9.20 6.17
N ASN A 105 -14.83 -10.29 5.73
CA ASN A 105 -14.27 -11.63 5.85
C ASN A 105 -13.09 -11.82 4.90
N LEU A 106 -12.17 -12.72 5.25
CA LEU A 106 -11.12 -13.14 4.32
C LEU A 106 -11.75 -13.76 3.07
N LEU A 107 -11.17 -13.46 1.90
CA LEU A 107 -11.44 -14.16 0.65
C LEU A 107 -10.35 -15.19 0.37
N GLN A 108 -9.09 -14.76 0.50
CA GLN A 108 -7.94 -15.65 0.28
C GLN A 108 -6.67 -15.12 0.94
N GLU A 109 -5.78 -16.02 1.27
CA GLU A 109 -4.42 -15.70 1.72
C GLU A 109 -3.42 -16.77 1.29
N GLY A 110 -2.17 -16.39 1.15
CA GLY A 110 -1.07 -17.28 0.78
C GLY A 110 0.21 -16.51 0.50
N TYR A 111 1.12 -17.15 -0.20
CA TYR A 111 2.45 -16.60 -0.47
C TYR A 111 2.80 -16.65 -1.95
N TYR A 112 3.52 -15.63 -2.41
CA TYR A 112 4.10 -15.55 -3.74
C TYR A 112 5.62 -15.56 -3.68
N LYS A 113 6.22 -16.13 -4.72
CA LYS A 113 7.64 -16.01 -5.03
C LYS A 113 7.77 -15.79 -6.53
N GLU A 114 8.37 -14.67 -6.92
CA GLU A 114 8.54 -14.30 -8.34
C GLU A 114 7.26 -14.39 -9.18
N GLY A 115 6.14 -13.94 -8.61
CA GLY A 115 4.83 -13.93 -9.27
C GLY A 115 4.07 -15.25 -9.25
N ARG A 116 4.63 -16.34 -8.71
CA ARG A 116 4.00 -17.67 -8.63
C ARG A 116 3.50 -17.95 -7.22
N HIS A 117 2.40 -18.70 -7.10
CA HIS A 117 1.95 -19.22 -5.81
C HIS A 117 2.97 -20.22 -5.27
N ILE A 118 3.29 -20.08 -3.96
CA ILE A 118 4.11 -21.03 -3.21
C ILE A 118 3.46 -21.32 -1.86
N GLY A 119 3.86 -22.44 -1.24
CA GLY A 119 3.41 -22.81 0.11
C GLY A 119 1.91 -22.98 0.21
N HIS A 120 1.38 -22.75 1.39
CA HIS A 120 -0.01 -23.04 1.73
C HIS A 120 -0.94 -21.89 1.40
N TRP A 121 -1.95 -22.14 0.53
CA TRP A 121 -2.98 -21.19 0.14
C TRP A 121 -4.33 -21.58 0.67
N LYS A 122 -5.13 -20.61 1.11
CA LYS A 122 -6.48 -20.76 1.64
C LYS A 122 -7.47 -19.84 0.96
N TRP A 123 -8.67 -20.35 0.71
CA TRP A 123 -9.82 -19.60 0.17
C TRP A 123 -11.01 -19.80 1.06
N TYR A 124 -11.80 -18.75 1.24
CA TYR A 124 -12.94 -18.71 2.17
C TYR A 124 -14.21 -18.25 1.44
N ASP A 125 -15.36 -18.72 1.93
CA ASP A 125 -16.67 -18.28 1.46
C ASP A 125 -17.07 -16.93 2.06
N GLU A 126 -18.27 -16.40 1.67
CA GLU A 126 -18.79 -15.13 2.19
C GLU A 126 -19.06 -15.18 3.70
N GLN A 127 -19.29 -16.33 4.28
CA GLN A 127 -19.52 -16.55 5.71
C GLN A 127 -18.21 -16.67 6.50
N GLY A 128 -17.06 -16.73 5.80
CA GLY A 128 -15.74 -16.89 6.40
C GLY A 128 -15.34 -18.35 6.66
N ASN A 129 -16.09 -19.31 6.14
CA ASN A 129 -15.72 -20.73 6.23
C ASN A 129 -14.64 -21.06 5.19
N LEU A 130 -13.73 -21.95 5.57
CA LEU A 130 -12.70 -22.45 4.66
C LEU A 130 -13.35 -23.28 3.53
N LEU A 131 -13.22 -22.80 2.30
CA LEU A 131 -13.72 -23.50 1.09
C LEU A 131 -12.70 -24.47 0.54
N ARG A 132 -11.44 -24.05 0.49
CA ARG A 132 -10.38 -24.78 -0.16
C ARG A 132 -9.02 -24.38 0.39
N GLU A 133 -8.12 -25.34 0.44
CA GLU A 133 -6.69 -25.11 0.67
C GLU A 133 -5.87 -25.93 -0.33
N VAL A 134 -4.71 -25.41 -0.70
CA VAL A 134 -3.80 -26.02 -1.68
C VAL A 134 -2.37 -25.73 -1.27
N ASP A 135 -1.54 -26.76 -1.29
CA ASP A 135 -0.09 -26.62 -1.14
C ASP A 135 0.56 -26.51 -2.53
N TYR A 136 1.29 -25.43 -2.75
CA TYR A 136 2.08 -25.21 -3.95
C TYR A 136 3.56 -25.48 -3.68
N PRO A 137 4.34 -25.95 -4.65
CA PRO A 137 5.80 -26.10 -4.51
C PRO A 137 6.45 -24.77 -4.11
N GLU A 138 7.54 -24.85 -3.31
CA GLU A 138 8.36 -23.68 -2.90
C GLU A 138 9.31 -23.20 -4.01
#